data_9c97c68528a03823361ff9e1ffb9abdf
#
_entry.id   9c97c68528a03823361ff9e1ffb9abdf
#
_cell.length_a   1.000
_cell.length_b   1.000
_cell.length_c   1.000
_cell.angle_alpha   90.00
_cell.angle_beta   90.00
_cell.angle_gamma   90.00
#
_symmetry.space_group_name_H-M   'P 1'
#
loop_
_entity.id
_entity.type
_entity.pdbx_description
1 polymer ?
#
loop_
_entity_poly.entity_id
_entity_poly.type
_entity_poly.pdbx_seq_one_letter_code
_entity_poly.pdbx_strand_id
1 'polypeptide(L)'
;FEDLEGGGRYYLRELENEGYIPDTQLRTVYVKAGETTLVEWENTPITGQIQIVKKSADYNPTNGLPAGTLLEGAVFEIYDKAGNLVDTIKSDSRGLAVSKQLPLSRYSVREVKAPANYGINEEVLTAYLEYEGQILRFEVTDKSLSTGVSITKTGPKEVVSGQPVNYTFSGIANTSNVRLDSFYWRDTLPAQVRLNTVVTGTYNFPGTYKITYRVNGGEY
;
A
#
# COMPACT_ATOMS: atom_id res chain seq x y z
N PHE A 1 32.79 -15.94 32.79
CA PHE A 1 34.05 -16.55 33.28
C PHE A 1 33.89 -16.76 34.79
N GLU A 2 34.07 -17.98 35.26
CA GLU A 2 34.01 -18.36 36.64
C GLU A 2 35.35 -18.89 37.09
N ASP A 3 35.62 -18.87 38.41
CA ASP A 3 36.83 -19.45 39.05
C ASP A 3 38.17 -18.92 38.48
N LEU A 4 38.21 -17.61 38.18
CA LEU A 4 39.46 -16.96 37.80
C LEU A 4 40.37 -16.74 39.04
N GLU A 5 41.69 -16.96 38.90
CA GLU A 5 42.64 -16.69 39.98
C GLU A 5 42.59 -15.22 40.39
N GLY A 6 42.36 -14.93 41.66
CA GLY A 6 42.34 -13.59 42.20
C GLY A 6 43.70 -12.92 42.18
N GLY A 7 43.74 -11.59 41.99
CA GLY A 7 44.95 -10.78 41.89
C GLY A 7 45.65 -10.85 40.54
N GLY A 8 45.00 -11.46 39.52
CA GLY A 8 45.53 -11.60 38.17
C GLY A 8 45.14 -10.45 37.22
N ARG A 9 45.96 -10.24 36.23
CA ARG A 9 45.66 -9.42 35.08
C ARG A 9 45.15 -10.31 33.95
N TYR A 10 43.93 -10.03 33.41
CA TYR A 10 43.36 -10.76 32.30
C TYR A 10 43.16 -9.85 31.11
N TYR A 11 43.23 -10.46 29.91
CA TYR A 11 43.02 -9.78 28.65
C TYR A 11 41.76 -10.36 28.00
N LEU A 12 40.80 -9.49 27.74
CA LEU A 12 39.53 -9.85 27.09
C LEU A 12 39.50 -9.36 25.66
N ARG A 13 39.04 -10.19 24.77
CA ARG A 13 38.82 -9.91 23.35
C ARG A 13 37.45 -10.42 22.99
N GLU A 14 36.67 -9.60 22.26
CA GLU A 14 35.43 -10.05 21.69
C GLU A 14 35.72 -11.03 20.54
N LEU A 15 34.91 -12.08 20.45
CA LEU A 15 34.85 -12.98 19.30
C LEU A 15 33.77 -12.50 18.36
N GLU A 16 33.82 -12.92 17.11
CA GLU A 16 32.78 -12.63 16.12
C GLU A 16 31.41 -13.05 16.65
N ASN A 17 30.44 -12.13 16.53
CA ASN A 17 29.04 -12.34 16.84
C ASN A 17 28.21 -12.00 15.63
N GLU A 18 27.40 -12.94 15.16
CA GLU A 18 26.55 -12.76 13.98
C GLU A 18 25.64 -11.53 14.13
N GLY A 19 25.67 -10.66 13.13
CA GLY A 19 24.85 -9.44 13.10
C GLY A 19 25.45 -8.23 13.82
N TYR A 20 26.68 -8.31 14.32
CA TYR A 20 27.38 -7.21 14.99
C TYR A 20 28.80 -7.02 14.46
N ILE A 21 29.26 -5.77 14.45
CA ILE A 21 30.66 -5.43 14.17
C ILE A 21 31.46 -5.73 15.45
N PRO A 22 32.45 -6.65 15.42
CA PRO A 22 33.20 -6.97 16.61
C PRO A 22 34.10 -5.82 17.03
N ASP A 23 34.17 -5.53 18.32
CA ASP A 23 35.17 -4.65 18.90
C ASP A 23 36.51 -5.42 19.02
N THR A 24 37.45 -5.12 18.14
CA THR A 24 38.75 -5.79 18.08
C THR A 24 39.73 -5.32 19.16
N GLN A 25 39.35 -4.38 20.03
CA GLN A 25 40.21 -3.86 21.09
C GLN A 25 40.41 -4.91 22.19
N LEU A 26 41.69 -5.07 22.59
CA LEU A 26 42.02 -5.89 23.74
C LEU A 26 41.83 -5.09 25.02
N ARG A 27 40.90 -5.52 25.89
CA ARG A 27 40.64 -4.87 27.19
C ARG A 27 41.39 -5.59 28.30
N THR A 28 42.06 -4.83 29.15
CA THR A 28 42.76 -5.35 30.33
C THR A 28 41.90 -5.25 31.56
N VAL A 29 41.71 -6.35 32.26
CA VAL A 29 40.88 -6.45 33.49
C VAL A 29 41.72 -7.02 34.61
N TYR A 30 41.56 -6.44 35.82
CA TYR A 30 42.14 -6.96 37.02
C TYR A 30 41.04 -7.61 37.86
N VAL A 31 41.23 -8.87 38.20
CA VAL A 31 40.32 -9.65 39.04
C VAL A 31 40.89 -9.71 40.47
N LYS A 32 40.13 -9.26 41.44
CA LYS A 32 40.48 -9.37 42.86
C LYS A 32 39.90 -10.64 43.47
N ALA A 33 40.66 -11.22 44.41
CA ALA A 33 40.23 -12.42 45.08
C ALA A 33 38.90 -12.21 45.84
N GLY A 34 37.92 -13.06 45.59
CA GLY A 34 36.61 -13.05 46.25
C GLY A 34 35.67 -11.91 45.76
N GLU A 35 36.04 -11.18 44.73
CA GLU A 35 35.19 -10.13 44.12
C GLU A 35 34.79 -10.49 42.69
N THR A 36 33.59 -10.04 42.26
CA THR A 36 33.16 -10.10 40.87
C THR A 36 33.57 -8.81 40.17
N THR A 37 34.28 -8.94 39.06
CA THR A 37 34.61 -7.80 38.19
C THR A 37 33.64 -7.77 36.98
N LEU A 38 32.81 -6.74 36.89
CA LEU A 38 31.90 -6.51 35.77
C LEU A 38 32.63 -5.80 34.64
N VAL A 39 32.48 -6.30 33.42
CA VAL A 39 32.96 -5.68 32.20
C VAL A 39 31.79 -5.55 31.24
N GLU A 40 31.45 -4.34 30.88
CA GLU A 40 30.40 -4.05 29.90
C GLU A 40 30.99 -3.88 28.50
N TRP A 41 30.28 -4.41 27.53
CA TRP A 41 30.65 -4.34 26.12
C TRP A 41 29.46 -3.91 25.27
N GLU A 42 29.63 -2.90 24.44
CA GLU A 42 28.62 -2.45 23.50
C GLU A 42 28.99 -2.90 22.08
N ASN A 43 28.08 -3.56 21.41
CA ASN A 43 28.26 -4.01 20.04
C ASN A 43 27.45 -3.15 19.06
N THR A 44 28.08 -2.79 17.95
CA THR A 44 27.43 -2.07 16.87
C THR A 44 26.74 -3.07 15.93
N PRO A 45 25.42 -3.01 15.75
CA PRO A 45 24.76 -3.93 14.84
C PRO A 45 25.14 -3.63 13.39
N ILE A 46 25.31 -4.68 12.60
CA ILE A 46 25.48 -4.60 11.14
C ILE A 46 24.11 -4.28 10.54
N THR A 47 24.03 -3.23 9.72
CA THR A 47 22.76 -2.73 9.21
C THR A 47 22.80 -2.42 7.72
N GLY A 48 21.62 -2.37 7.10
CA GLY A 48 21.37 -1.89 5.76
C GLY A 48 20.13 -1.03 5.68
N GLN A 49 19.80 -0.54 4.49
CA GLN A 49 18.61 0.28 4.22
C GLN A 49 17.80 -0.25 3.06
N ILE A 50 16.50 -0.02 3.13
CA ILE A 50 15.56 -0.25 2.03
C ILE A 50 15.15 1.11 1.47
N GLN A 51 15.23 1.25 0.15
CA GLN A 51 14.80 2.44 -0.58
C GLN A 51 13.73 2.08 -1.60
N ILE A 52 12.71 2.92 -1.72
CA ILE A 52 11.66 2.79 -2.73
C ILE A 52 11.63 4.04 -3.57
N VAL A 53 11.61 3.86 -4.89
CA VAL A 53 11.36 4.91 -5.87
C VAL A 53 9.93 4.76 -6.37
N LYS A 54 9.08 5.70 -6.01
CA LYS A 54 7.67 5.71 -6.39
C LYS A 54 7.44 6.46 -7.68
N LYS A 55 6.77 5.83 -8.65
CA LYS A 55 6.52 6.40 -9.98
C LYS A 55 5.07 6.19 -10.40
N SER A 56 4.60 7.03 -11.35
CA SER A 56 3.36 6.79 -12.06
C SER A 56 3.52 5.66 -13.08
N ALA A 57 2.60 4.70 -13.10
CA ALA A 57 2.60 3.62 -14.09
C ALA A 57 2.06 4.07 -15.46
N ASP A 58 1.22 5.11 -15.49
CA ASP A 58 0.51 5.59 -16.67
C ASP A 58 0.38 7.12 -16.68
N TYR A 59 -0.22 7.66 -17.74
CA TYR A 59 -0.65 9.06 -17.77
C TYR A 59 -1.86 9.24 -16.86
N ASN A 60 -1.76 10.18 -15.92
CA ASN A 60 -2.87 10.48 -15.00
C ASN A 60 -3.71 11.65 -15.55
N PRO A 61 -4.95 11.40 -16.01
CA PRO A 61 -5.79 12.45 -16.60
C PRO A 61 -6.29 13.48 -15.56
N THR A 62 -6.23 13.16 -14.27
CA THR A 62 -6.71 14.07 -13.21
C THR A 62 -5.72 15.18 -12.92
N ASN A 63 -4.42 14.89 -12.96
CA ASN A 63 -3.36 15.85 -12.64
C ASN A 63 -2.41 16.15 -13.81
N GLY A 64 -2.59 15.48 -14.96
CA GLY A 64 -1.80 15.70 -16.17
C GLY A 64 -0.39 15.11 -16.15
N LEU A 65 -0.03 14.31 -15.14
CA LEU A 65 1.31 13.76 -14.99
C LEU A 65 1.53 12.55 -15.93
N PRO A 66 2.64 12.51 -16.67
CA PRO A 66 2.95 11.39 -17.55
C PRO A 66 3.41 10.14 -16.79
N ALA A 67 3.38 8.99 -17.45
CA ALA A 67 4.00 7.76 -16.95
C ALA A 67 5.47 7.99 -16.60
N GLY A 68 5.94 7.33 -15.55
CA GLY A 68 7.31 7.46 -15.04
C GLY A 68 7.55 8.69 -14.15
N THR A 69 6.57 9.58 -13.99
CA THR A 69 6.69 10.73 -13.06
C THR A 69 6.90 10.23 -11.63
N LEU A 70 7.85 10.83 -10.92
CA LEU A 70 8.14 10.56 -9.51
C LEU A 70 6.99 11.07 -8.64
N LEU A 71 6.54 10.25 -7.69
CA LEU A 71 5.33 10.51 -6.92
C LEU A 71 5.63 10.69 -5.43
N GLU A 72 5.21 11.83 -4.87
CA GLU A 72 5.24 12.14 -3.46
C GLU A 72 4.02 11.59 -2.73
N GLY A 73 4.19 11.17 -1.48
CA GLY A 73 3.09 10.92 -0.54
C GLY A 73 2.67 9.46 -0.42
N ALA A 74 3.27 8.53 -1.16
CA ALA A 74 3.11 7.10 -0.93
C ALA A 74 3.65 6.70 0.44
N VAL A 75 2.94 5.86 1.19
CA VAL A 75 3.38 5.35 2.49
C VAL A 75 3.54 3.84 2.40
N PHE A 76 4.70 3.37 2.90
CA PHE A 76 5.03 1.96 2.94
C PHE A 76 5.32 1.53 4.37
N GLU A 77 4.87 0.35 4.71
CA GLU A 77 5.18 -0.33 5.96
C GLU A 77 6.16 -1.47 5.72
N ILE A 78 7.17 -1.55 6.58
CA ILE A 78 8.23 -2.56 6.54
C ILE A 78 8.04 -3.48 7.74
N TYR A 79 7.99 -4.78 7.49
CA TYR A 79 7.78 -5.82 8.49
C TYR A 79 8.96 -6.77 8.53
N ASP A 80 9.32 -7.21 9.73
CA ASP A 80 10.34 -8.23 9.94
C ASP A 80 9.83 -9.65 9.56
N LYS A 81 10.70 -10.64 9.68
CA LYS A 81 10.37 -12.04 9.40
C LYS A 81 9.30 -12.64 10.33
N ALA A 82 9.08 -12.04 11.50
CA ALA A 82 8.04 -12.44 12.46
C ALA A 82 6.70 -11.72 12.20
N GLY A 83 6.66 -10.75 11.27
CA GLY A 83 5.48 -9.98 10.95
C GLY A 83 5.28 -8.74 11.83
N ASN A 84 6.29 -8.33 12.59
CA ASN A 84 6.24 -7.10 13.37
C ASN A 84 6.55 -5.90 12.46
N LEU A 85 5.79 -4.81 12.62
CA LEU A 85 6.08 -3.54 11.97
C LEU A 85 7.35 -2.94 12.55
N VAL A 86 8.37 -2.75 11.69
CA VAL A 86 9.67 -2.24 12.11
C VAL A 86 9.94 -0.81 11.63
N ASP A 87 9.30 -0.40 10.52
CA ASP A 87 9.41 0.98 10.02
C ASP A 87 8.22 1.37 9.17
N THR A 88 7.96 2.68 9.07
CA THR A 88 6.98 3.28 8.16
C THR A 88 7.65 4.42 7.42
N ILE A 89 7.72 4.32 6.09
CA ILE A 89 8.41 5.28 5.24
C ILE A 89 7.46 5.94 4.26
N LYS A 90 7.78 7.18 3.85
CA LYS A 90 6.95 7.97 2.95
C LYS A 90 7.81 8.53 1.81
N SER A 91 7.30 8.47 0.57
CA SER A 91 7.97 9.07 -0.56
C SER A 91 7.96 10.61 -0.50
N ASP A 92 9.13 11.21 -0.72
CA ASP A 92 9.35 12.65 -0.81
C ASP A 92 8.98 13.20 -2.20
N SER A 93 9.22 14.50 -2.43
CA SER A 93 8.96 15.17 -3.72
C SER A 93 9.78 14.61 -4.90
N ARG A 94 10.82 13.83 -4.62
CA ARG A 94 11.63 13.10 -5.62
C ARG A 94 11.16 11.64 -5.76
N GLY A 95 10.01 11.30 -5.19
CA GLY A 95 9.47 9.94 -5.19
C GLY A 95 10.28 8.95 -4.37
N LEU A 96 11.19 9.40 -3.50
CA LEU A 96 12.09 8.53 -2.75
C LEU A 96 11.60 8.35 -1.31
N ALA A 97 11.41 7.09 -0.91
CA ALA A 97 11.18 6.68 0.47
C ALA A 97 12.36 5.85 0.96
N VAL A 98 12.88 6.15 2.17
CA VAL A 98 14.09 5.54 2.73
C VAL A 98 13.81 5.04 4.13
N SER A 99 14.17 3.79 4.44
CA SER A 99 14.04 3.24 5.78
C SER A 99 15.12 3.80 6.73
N LYS A 100 14.90 3.67 8.03
CA LYS A 100 15.99 3.72 8.99
C LYS A 100 17.01 2.60 8.72
N GLN A 101 18.12 2.61 9.44
CA GLN A 101 19.04 1.50 9.47
C GLN A 101 18.33 0.28 10.07
N LEU A 102 18.32 -0.84 9.34
CA LEU A 102 17.69 -2.09 9.71
C LEU A 102 18.72 -3.19 9.86
N PRO A 103 18.65 -4.05 10.89
CA PRO A 103 19.51 -5.23 11.02
C PRO A 103 19.48 -6.12 9.78
N LEU A 104 20.52 -6.91 9.56
CA LEU A 104 20.51 -7.89 8.46
C LEU A 104 19.44 -8.94 8.69
N SER A 105 18.50 -9.03 7.75
CA SER A 105 17.38 -9.98 7.81
C SER A 105 16.57 -9.93 6.51
N ARG A 106 15.54 -10.79 6.46
CA ARG A 106 14.47 -10.71 5.48
C ARG A 106 13.36 -9.79 5.99
N TYR A 107 12.92 -8.90 5.12
CA TYR A 107 11.79 -7.99 5.36
C TYR A 107 10.72 -8.13 4.29
N SER A 108 9.49 -7.81 4.62
CA SER A 108 8.42 -7.59 3.66
C SER A 108 8.02 -6.12 3.68
N VAL A 109 7.78 -5.56 2.50
CA VAL A 109 7.40 -4.15 2.33
C VAL A 109 6.13 -4.08 1.53
N ARG A 110 5.15 -3.34 2.02
CA ARG A 110 3.88 -3.11 1.32
C ARG A 110 3.48 -1.67 1.36
N GLU A 111 2.83 -1.23 0.30
CA GLU A 111 2.18 0.06 0.28
C GLU A 111 0.90 0.02 1.10
N VAL A 112 0.70 1.03 1.95
CA VAL A 112 -0.51 1.17 2.79
C VAL A 112 -1.29 2.44 2.46
N LYS A 113 -0.67 3.36 1.71
CA LYS A 113 -1.32 4.56 1.20
C LYS A 113 -0.68 4.97 -0.12
N ALA A 114 -1.50 5.07 -1.16
CA ALA A 114 -1.07 5.60 -2.45
C ALA A 114 -0.96 7.14 -2.45
N PRO A 115 -0.21 7.72 -3.39
CA PRO A 115 -0.26 9.15 -3.67
C PRO A 115 -1.67 9.62 -4.05
N ALA A 116 -1.93 10.92 -3.94
CA ALA A 116 -3.21 11.50 -4.35
C ALA A 116 -3.50 11.21 -5.83
N ASN A 117 -4.72 10.78 -6.15
CA ASN A 117 -5.19 10.41 -7.50
C ASN A 117 -4.55 9.14 -8.09
N TYR A 118 -3.99 8.28 -7.25
CA TYR A 118 -3.45 6.97 -7.64
C TYR A 118 -4.08 5.84 -6.82
N GLY A 119 -4.19 4.66 -7.42
CA GLY A 119 -4.61 3.44 -6.74
C GLY A 119 -3.42 2.80 -6.04
N ILE A 120 -3.67 2.18 -4.89
CA ILE A 120 -2.65 1.48 -4.12
C ILE A 120 -2.09 0.28 -4.91
N ASN A 121 -0.79 0.06 -4.83
CA ASN A 121 -0.15 -1.15 -5.33
C ASN A 121 -0.18 -2.21 -4.22
N GLU A 122 -0.90 -3.30 -4.46
CA GLU A 122 -1.07 -4.39 -3.49
C GLU A 122 0.09 -5.39 -3.47
N GLU A 123 1.12 -5.19 -4.29
CA GLU A 123 2.30 -6.05 -4.33
C GLU A 123 3.07 -5.99 -3.01
N VAL A 124 3.43 -7.15 -2.49
CA VAL A 124 4.30 -7.26 -1.32
C VAL A 124 5.73 -7.54 -1.79
N LEU A 125 6.62 -6.58 -1.56
CA LEU A 125 8.03 -6.73 -1.89
C LEU A 125 8.74 -7.53 -0.80
N THR A 126 9.67 -8.39 -1.20
CA THR A 126 10.57 -9.08 -0.27
C THR A 126 11.97 -8.48 -0.38
N ALA A 127 12.51 -8.03 0.74
CA ALA A 127 13.83 -7.42 0.85
C ALA A 127 14.74 -8.30 1.71
N TYR A 128 15.95 -8.59 1.20
CA TYR A 128 17.01 -9.31 1.93
C TYR A 128 18.18 -8.36 2.17
N LEU A 129 18.38 -7.96 3.42
CA LEU A 129 19.58 -7.24 3.83
C LEU A 129 20.61 -8.27 4.30
N GLU A 130 21.75 -8.38 3.59
CA GLU A 130 22.68 -9.49 3.71
C GLU A 130 24.08 -9.04 4.13
N TYR A 131 24.43 -7.74 3.96
CA TYR A 131 25.74 -7.22 4.31
C TYR A 131 25.69 -5.78 4.78
N GLU A 132 26.71 -5.37 5.51
CA GLU A 132 26.84 -4.04 6.08
C GLU A 132 26.78 -2.93 5.01
N GLY A 133 25.98 -1.88 5.29
CA GLY A 133 25.82 -0.74 4.41
C GLY A 133 25.04 -1.02 3.12
N GLN A 134 24.45 -2.20 2.98
CA GLN A 134 23.62 -2.52 1.82
C GLN A 134 22.47 -1.52 1.67
N ILE A 135 22.30 -0.99 0.46
CA ILE A 135 21.13 -0.20 0.07
C ILE A 135 20.35 -1.00 -0.98
N LEU A 136 19.24 -1.56 -0.56
CA LEU A 136 18.36 -2.31 -1.45
C LEU A 136 17.28 -1.40 -2.00
N ARG A 137 17.25 -1.20 -3.33
CA ARG A 137 16.36 -0.26 -4.00
C ARG A 137 15.30 -0.97 -4.83
N PHE A 138 14.03 -0.60 -4.63
CA PHE A 138 12.89 -1.04 -5.42
C PHE A 138 12.28 0.13 -6.19
N GLU A 139 11.77 -0.16 -7.39
CA GLU A 139 10.86 0.73 -8.09
C GLU A 139 9.43 0.21 -7.94
N VAL A 140 8.53 1.07 -7.47
CA VAL A 140 7.10 0.77 -7.28
C VAL A 140 6.29 1.77 -8.08
N THR A 141 5.35 1.25 -8.87
CA THR A 141 4.50 2.09 -9.71
C THR A 141 3.03 1.97 -9.31
N ASP A 142 2.29 3.09 -9.37
CA ASP A 142 0.84 3.11 -9.20
C ASP A 142 0.15 3.51 -10.48
N LYS A 143 -1.02 2.92 -10.71
CA LYS A 143 -1.94 3.34 -11.77
C LYS A 143 -2.77 4.53 -11.31
N SER A 144 -3.03 5.46 -12.21
CA SER A 144 -3.93 6.58 -11.98
C SER A 144 -5.33 6.09 -11.60
N LEU A 145 -6.01 6.78 -10.70
CA LEU A 145 -7.42 6.53 -10.41
C LEU A 145 -8.23 7.01 -11.62
N SER A 146 -9.05 6.10 -12.15
CA SER A 146 -10.03 6.44 -13.17
C SER A 146 -11.41 5.99 -12.69
N THR A 147 -12.37 6.91 -12.75
CA THR A 147 -13.76 6.64 -12.44
C THR A 147 -14.57 6.65 -13.73
N GLY A 148 -15.43 5.66 -13.90
CA GLY A 148 -16.27 5.54 -15.06
C GLY A 148 -17.43 4.59 -14.81
N VAL A 149 -18.52 4.86 -15.50
CA VAL A 149 -19.71 4.02 -15.49
C VAL A 149 -20.24 3.91 -16.90
N SER A 150 -20.81 2.79 -17.23
CA SER A 150 -21.50 2.57 -18.50
C SER A 150 -22.96 2.25 -18.28
N ILE A 151 -23.80 2.66 -19.22
CA ILE A 151 -25.20 2.28 -19.32
C ILE A 151 -25.63 2.46 -20.77
N THR A 152 -26.42 1.53 -21.29
CA THR A 152 -27.02 1.62 -22.60
C THR A 152 -28.53 1.60 -22.47
N LYS A 153 -29.21 2.57 -23.07
CA LYS A 153 -30.65 2.60 -23.19
C LYS A 153 -31.04 2.26 -24.62
N THR A 154 -31.94 1.31 -24.79
CA THR A 154 -32.53 0.94 -26.09
C THR A 154 -34.04 1.00 -26.02
N GLY A 155 -34.67 1.28 -27.16
CA GLY A 155 -36.10 1.35 -27.31
C GLY A 155 -36.47 1.44 -28.79
N PRO A 156 -37.78 1.38 -29.15
CA PRO A 156 -38.23 1.52 -30.51
C PRO A 156 -37.96 2.93 -31.04
N LYS A 157 -37.64 3.03 -32.32
CA LYS A 157 -37.45 4.32 -33.00
C LYS A 157 -38.80 5.04 -33.28
N GLU A 158 -39.86 4.28 -33.44
CA GLU A 158 -41.20 4.77 -33.76
C GLU A 158 -42.19 4.07 -32.85
N VAL A 159 -43.21 4.80 -32.42
CA VAL A 159 -44.26 4.31 -31.54
C VAL A 159 -45.63 4.79 -32.01
N VAL A 160 -46.64 3.96 -31.78
CA VAL A 160 -48.03 4.30 -32.07
C VAL A 160 -48.67 4.83 -30.79
N SER A 161 -49.44 5.90 -30.89
CA SER A 161 -50.14 6.49 -29.74
C SER A 161 -51.06 5.48 -29.08
N GLY A 162 -51.00 5.42 -27.73
CA GLY A 162 -51.78 4.48 -26.92
C GLY A 162 -51.20 3.07 -26.81
N GLN A 163 -50.09 2.76 -27.48
CA GLN A 163 -49.43 1.48 -27.35
C GLN A 163 -48.29 1.50 -26.30
N PRO A 164 -48.07 0.35 -25.61
CA PRO A 164 -46.94 0.24 -24.69
C PRO A 164 -45.60 0.43 -25.40
N VAL A 165 -44.69 1.16 -24.75
CA VAL A 165 -43.31 1.35 -25.19
C VAL A 165 -42.37 0.75 -24.18
N ASN A 166 -41.46 -0.13 -24.62
CA ASN A 166 -40.48 -0.76 -23.75
C ASN A 166 -39.12 -0.11 -23.97
N TYR A 167 -38.51 0.38 -22.90
CA TYR A 167 -37.11 0.77 -22.85
C TYR A 167 -36.32 -0.27 -22.08
N THR A 168 -35.19 -0.66 -22.61
CA THR A 168 -34.27 -1.58 -21.94
C THR A 168 -33.00 -0.84 -21.57
N PHE A 169 -32.61 -0.97 -20.32
CA PHE A 169 -31.30 -0.51 -19.83
C PHE A 169 -30.40 -1.73 -19.65
N SER A 170 -29.23 -1.69 -20.30
CA SER A 170 -28.27 -2.80 -20.29
C SER A 170 -26.84 -2.26 -20.19
N GLY A 171 -25.87 -3.15 -19.96
CA GLY A 171 -24.47 -2.77 -19.83
C GLY A 171 -24.23 -1.80 -18.66
N ILE A 172 -25.04 -1.89 -17.61
CA ILE A 172 -24.84 -1.10 -16.40
C ILE A 172 -23.63 -1.67 -15.67
N ALA A 173 -22.51 -0.95 -15.71
CA ALA A 173 -21.27 -1.42 -15.14
C ALA A 173 -20.45 -0.28 -14.53
N ASN A 174 -19.71 -0.61 -13.48
CA ASN A 174 -18.60 0.18 -13.02
C ASN A 174 -17.40 -0.11 -13.95
N THR A 175 -16.98 0.87 -14.74
CA THR A 175 -15.80 0.79 -15.60
C THR A 175 -14.58 1.45 -14.98
N SER A 176 -14.69 1.86 -13.71
CA SER A 176 -13.58 2.40 -12.93
C SER A 176 -12.58 1.30 -12.58
N ASN A 177 -11.34 1.68 -12.29
CA ASN A 177 -10.35 0.82 -11.65
C ASN A 177 -10.41 0.89 -10.11
N VAL A 178 -11.49 1.45 -9.56
CA VAL A 178 -11.74 1.58 -8.12
C VAL A 178 -13.15 1.15 -7.79
N ARG A 179 -13.36 0.76 -6.54
CA ARG A 179 -14.68 0.56 -5.99
C ARG A 179 -15.40 1.91 -5.88
N LEU A 180 -16.67 1.95 -6.27
CA LEU A 180 -17.54 3.10 -6.06
C LEU A 180 -18.31 2.90 -4.77
N ASP A 181 -18.29 3.90 -3.88
CA ASP A 181 -19.06 3.89 -2.63
C ASP A 181 -20.55 4.04 -2.87
N SER A 182 -20.91 4.76 -3.93
CA SER A 182 -22.30 4.91 -4.38
C SER A 182 -22.35 4.97 -5.89
N PHE A 183 -23.40 4.40 -6.44
CA PHE A 183 -23.69 4.42 -7.87
C PHE A 183 -25.19 4.59 -8.07
N TYR A 184 -25.57 5.55 -8.90
CA TYR A 184 -26.96 5.68 -9.35
C TYR A 184 -27.02 6.13 -10.79
N TRP A 185 -28.11 5.82 -11.46
CA TRP A 185 -28.46 6.35 -12.76
C TRP A 185 -29.91 6.86 -12.74
N ARG A 186 -30.22 7.78 -13.64
CA ARG A 186 -31.53 8.38 -13.76
C ARG A 186 -32.00 8.35 -15.20
N ASP A 187 -33.26 8.04 -15.38
CA ASP A 187 -33.95 8.24 -16.65
C ASP A 187 -35.12 9.24 -16.46
N THR A 188 -35.30 10.08 -17.43
CA THR A 188 -36.44 11.02 -17.47
C THR A 188 -37.32 10.67 -18.63
N LEU A 189 -38.55 10.28 -18.36
CA LEU A 189 -39.50 9.96 -19.38
C LEU A 189 -39.99 11.26 -20.09
N PRO A 190 -40.22 11.24 -21.43
CA PRO A 190 -40.83 12.32 -22.13
C PRO A 190 -42.25 12.59 -21.59
N ALA A 191 -42.73 13.83 -21.73
CA ALA A 191 -44.06 14.23 -21.21
C ALA A 191 -45.22 13.42 -21.81
N GLN A 192 -45.02 12.85 -23.00
CA GLN A 192 -46.03 12.05 -23.69
C GLN A 192 -46.07 10.59 -23.22
N VAL A 193 -45.15 10.18 -22.36
CA VAL A 193 -45.02 8.79 -21.88
C VAL A 193 -45.30 8.73 -20.39
N ARG A 194 -46.05 7.75 -19.98
CA ARG A 194 -46.37 7.48 -18.57
C ARG A 194 -45.73 6.13 -18.17
N LEU A 195 -45.10 6.11 -17.02
CA LEU A 195 -44.56 4.88 -16.46
C LEU A 195 -45.73 3.91 -16.14
N ASN A 196 -45.63 2.70 -16.66
CA ASN A 196 -46.60 1.63 -16.38
C ASN A 196 -45.98 0.58 -15.46
N THR A 197 -44.80 0.03 -15.82
CA THR A 197 -44.18 -1.05 -15.09
C THR A 197 -42.67 -0.88 -15.13
N VAL A 198 -42.00 -1.29 -14.06
CA VAL A 198 -40.55 -1.44 -14.00
C VAL A 198 -40.24 -2.92 -13.72
N VAL A 199 -39.46 -3.53 -14.59
CA VAL A 199 -38.96 -4.89 -14.39
C VAL A 199 -37.49 -4.76 -14.06
N THR A 200 -37.09 -5.32 -12.92
CA THR A 200 -35.69 -5.32 -12.48
C THR A 200 -34.93 -6.43 -13.15
N GLY A 201 -33.70 -6.13 -13.55
CA GLY A 201 -32.79 -7.10 -14.13
C GLY A 201 -32.06 -7.93 -13.08
N THR A 202 -31.15 -8.74 -13.57
CA THR A 202 -30.18 -9.50 -12.76
C THR A 202 -28.82 -8.81 -12.76
N TYR A 203 -28.13 -8.89 -11.63
CA TYR A 203 -26.80 -8.36 -11.45
C TYR A 203 -25.85 -9.52 -11.10
N ASN A 204 -24.63 -9.48 -11.60
CA ASN A 204 -23.62 -10.50 -11.38
C ASN A 204 -22.81 -10.29 -10.09
N PHE A 205 -23.18 -9.28 -9.30
CA PHE A 205 -22.54 -8.99 -8.01
C PHE A 205 -23.55 -9.14 -6.87
N PRO A 206 -23.13 -9.66 -5.70
CA PRO A 206 -23.95 -9.64 -4.50
C PRO A 206 -24.13 -8.21 -4.03
N GLY A 207 -25.36 -7.81 -3.72
CA GLY A 207 -25.67 -6.47 -3.26
C GLY A 207 -27.16 -6.19 -3.27
N THR A 208 -27.51 -5.03 -2.74
CA THR A 208 -28.88 -4.52 -2.77
C THR A 208 -28.95 -3.26 -3.62
N TYR A 209 -30.05 -3.07 -4.30
CA TYR A 209 -30.32 -1.84 -5.02
C TYR A 209 -31.73 -1.35 -4.68
N LYS A 210 -31.96 -0.06 -4.82
CA LYS A 210 -33.25 0.58 -4.61
C LYS A 210 -33.68 1.29 -5.90
N ILE A 211 -34.89 1.03 -6.35
CA ILE A 211 -35.51 1.78 -7.43
C ILE A 211 -36.46 2.76 -6.81
N THR A 212 -36.33 4.03 -7.16
CA THR A 212 -37.23 5.10 -6.74
C THR A 212 -37.75 5.83 -7.98
N TYR A 213 -38.93 6.40 -7.87
CA TYR A 213 -39.47 7.25 -8.92
C TYR A 213 -40.10 8.49 -8.29
N ARG A 214 -40.18 9.54 -9.06
CA ARG A 214 -40.92 10.74 -8.67
C ARG A 214 -41.84 11.19 -9.80
N VAL A 215 -42.94 11.83 -9.43
CA VAL A 215 -43.92 12.38 -10.36
C VAL A 215 -43.92 13.89 -10.22
N ASN A 216 -43.91 14.58 -11.37
CA ASN A 216 -44.00 16.05 -11.45
C ASN A 216 -42.97 16.81 -10.58
N GLY A 217 -41.76 16.27 -10.45
CA GLY A 217 -40.70 16.92 -9.69
C GLY A 217 -40.79 16.81 -8.16
N GLY A 218 -41.72 16.01 -7.62
CA GLY A 218 -41.78 15.68 -6.20
C GLY A 218 -40.55 14.97 -5.67
N GLU A 219 -40.49 14.71 -4.36
CA GLU A 219 -39.36 13.96 -3.74
C GLU A 219 -39.36 12.47 -4.11
N TYR A 220 -38.21 11.81 -3.99
CA TYR A 220 -38.03 10.38 -4.26
C TYR A 220 -38.50 9.50 -3.11
#